data_ddc55bd91bf47d8bdc2dc4fc5ba45b12
#
_entry.id   ddc55bd91bf47d8bdc2dc4fc5ba45b12
#
_cell.length_a   1.000
_cell.length_b   1.000
_cell.length_c   1.000
_cell.angle_alpha   90.00
_cell.angle_beta   90.00
_cell.angle_gamma   90.00
#
_symmetry.space_group_name_H-M   'P 1'
#
loop_
_entity.id
_entity.type
_entity.pdbx_description
1 polymer ?
#
loop_
_entity_poly.entity_id
_entity_poly.type
_entity_poly.pdbx_seq_one_letter_code
_entity_poly.pdbx_strand_id
1 'polypeptide(L)'
;IENKYDKDMLDWNYTGPKETAEVFNKYAKNKEIKIYDAGCGTGLVGVELKKYGFKNFFGADLSQKLLDLVPKNLYQTLEKVDLNKQIEHNDNKFDAVMCVGTFTFGHVKPPALDEFIRITKNKGLICFTINEGIHEEYGFDKKLIELTEKKQWQMIEFFKSDYIASKDVNAWLGIYEVIK
;
A
#
# COMPACT_ATOMS: atom_id res chain seq x y z
N ILE A 1 -11.24 23.89 0.85
CA ILE A 1 -10.75 23.73 -0.53
C ILE A 1 -10.62 22.25 -0.77
N GLU A 2 -11.50 21.71 -1.58
CA GLU A 2 -11.44 20.31 -2.01
C GLU A 2 -10.11 20.10 -2.73
N ASN A 3 -9.36 19.09 -2.31
CA ASN A 3 -8.06 18.82 -2.88
C ASN A 3 -8.24 18.40 -4.35
N LYS A 4 -7.60 19.11 -5.26
CA LYS A 4 -7.66 18.82 -6.69
C LYS A 4 -7.29 17.35 -7.00
N TYR A 5 -6.30 16.81 -6.27
CA TYR A 5 -5.89 15.42 -6.42
C TYR A 5 -7.03 14.43 -6.10
N ASP A 6 -7.70 14.61 -4.96
CA ASP A 6 -8.79 13.73 -4.55
C ASP A 6 -9.98 13.86 -5.49
N LYS A 7 -10.27 15.10 -5.95
CA LYS A 7 -11.29 15.35 -6.96
C LYS A 7 -10.98 14.66 -8.28
N ASP A 8 -9.74 14.80 -8.77
CA ASP A 8 -9.30 14.13 -9.99
C ASP A 8 -9.39 12.61 -9.84
N MET A 9 -9.05 12.05 -8.67
CA MET A 9 -9.18 10.61 -8.39
C MET A 9 -10.63 10.14 -8.38
N LEU A 10 -11.55 10.92 -7.81
CA LEU A 10 -12.99 10.65 -7.85
C LEU A 10 -13.55 10.76 -9.27
N ASP A 11 -13.18 11.81 -9.99
CA ASP A 11 -13.60 12.04 -11.38
C ASP A 11 -13.09 10.94 -12.32
N TRP A 12 -11.93 10.33 -12.01
CA TRP A 12 -11.35 9.22 -12.78
C TRP A 12 -11.85 7.85 -12.32
N ASN A 13 -12.76 7.80 -11.35
CA ASN A 13 -13.24 6.53 -10.77
C ASN A 13 -12.09 5.65 -10.27
N TYR A 14 -11.18 6.24 -9.47
CA TYR A 14 -10.06 5.53 -8.86
C TYR A 14 -10.55 4.60 -7.74
N THR A 15 -10.54 3.31 -7.99
CA THR A 15 -11.09 2.29 -7.09
C THR A 15 -10.03 1.60 -6.23
N GLY A 16 -8.75 1.87 -6.47
CA GLY A 16 -7.63 1.21 -5.79
C GLY A 16 -7.75 1.18 -4.26
N PRO A 17 -7.96 2.30 -3.56
CA PRO A 17 -8.11 2.31 -2.11
C PRO A 17 -9.28 1.46 -1.59
N LYS A 18 -10.44 1.55 -2.24
CA LYS A 18 -11.64 0.79 -1.86
C LYS A 18 -11.43 -0.70 -2.06
N GLU A 19 -10.94 -1.10 -3.22
CA GLU A 19 -10.75 -2.51 -3.57
C GLU A 19 -9.67 -3.17 -2.71
N THR A 20 -8.55 -2.48 -2.46
CA THR A 20 -7.50 -3.00 -1.57
C THR A 20 -7.98 -3.11 -0.13
N ALA A 21 -8.76 -2.15 0.37
CA ALA A 21 -9.34 -2.22 1.71
C ALA A 21 -10.32 -3.39 1.85
N GLU A 22 -11.13 -3.64 0.82
CA GLU A 22 -12.05 -4.79 0.78
C GLU A 22 -11.30 -6.13 0.84
N VAL A 23 -10.29 -6.31 -0.01
CA VAL A 23 -9.44 -7.51 -0.02
C VAL A 23 -8.70 -7.68 1.30
N PHE A 24 -8.11 -6.60 1.82
CA PHE A 24 -7.41 -6.62 3.11
C PHE A 24 -8.34 -7.04 4.26
N ASN A 25 -9.54 -6.46 4.32
CA ASN A 25 -10.55 -6.79 5.35
C ASN A 25 -10.95 -8.27 5.34
N LYS A 26 -10.95 -8.91 4.18
CA LYS A 26 -11.27 -10.33 4.03
C LYS A 26 -10.32 -11.22 4.83
N TYR A 27 -9.04 -10.84 4.93
CA TYR A 27 -7.99 -11.63 5.57
C TYR A 27 -7.58 -11.10 6.96
N ALA A 28 -7.62 -9.78 7.19
CA ALA A 28 -7.27 -9.17 8.46
C ALA A 28 -8.47 -9.14 9.42
N LYS A 29 -8.53 -10.10 10.35
CA LYS A 29 -9.66 -10.24 11.27
C LYS A 29 -9.55 -9.35 12.51
N ASN A 30 -8.35 -9.14 13.03
CA ASN A 30 -8.12 -8.27 14.18
C ASN A 30 -8.07 -6.80 13.73
N LYS A 31 -8.98 -5.97 14.27
CA LYS A 31 -9.08 -4.54 13.93
C LYS A 31 -8.12 -3.64 14.71
N GLU A 32 -7.49 -4.16 15.75
CA GLU A 32 -6.53 -3.42 16.59
C GLU A 32 -5.09 -3.48 16.07
N ILE A 33 -4.85 -4.12 14.92
CA ILE A 33 -3.53 -4.24 14.31
C ILE A 33 -2.95 -2.89 13.88
N LYS A 34 -1.62 -2.79 13.90
CA LYS A 34 -0.86 -1.63 13.42
C LYS A 34 -0.61 -1.78 11.92
N ILE A 35 -1.10 -0.84 11.15
CA ILE A 35 -0.99 -0.82 9.68
C ILE A 35 -0.10 0.34 9.24
N TYR A 36 0.98 0.03 8.54
CA TYR A 36 1.84 1.02 7.88
C TYR A 36 1.35 1.25 6.46
N ASP A 37 0.96 2.48 6.15
CA ASP A 37 0.47 2.90 4.84
C ASP A 37 1.59 3.62 4.08
N ALA A 38 2.29 2.86 3.27
CA ALA A 38 3.45 3.29 2.51
C ALA A 38 3.02 3.98 1.21
N GLY A 39 3.34 5.27 1.08
CA GLY A 39 2.83 6.11 0.01
C GLY A 39 1.37 6.48 0.24
N CYS A 40 1.04 6.91 1.46
CA CYS A 40 -0.34 7.13 1.90
C CYS A 40 -1.03 8.31 1.19
N GLY A 41 -0.28 9.20 0.53
CA GLY A 41 -0.82 10.37 -0.14
C GLY A 41 -1.68 11.23 0.79
N THR A 42 -2.93 11.42 0.41
CA THR A 42 -3.93 12.18 1.19
C THR A 42 -4.73 11.31 2.18
N GLY A 43 -4.37 10.01 2.29
CA GLY A 43 -4.97 9.10 3.28
C GLY A 43 -6.19 8.32 2.79
N LEU A 44 -6.40 8.19 1.49
CA LEU A 44 -7.58 7.49 0.93
C LEU A 44 -7.70 6.04 1.40
N VAL A 45 -6.57 5.32 1.51
CA VAL A 45 -6.56 3.93 2.02
C VAL A 45 -7.01 3.88 3.48
N GLY A 46 -6.49 4.78 4.32
CA GLY A 46 -6.91 4.88 5.73
C GLY A 46 -8.39 5.18 5.87
N VAL A 47 -8.93 6.08 5.03
CA VAL A 47 -10.38 6.39 5.01
C VAL A 47 -11.19 5.12 4.70
N GLU A 48 -10.80 4.35 3.70
CA GLU A 48 -11.49 3.12 3.33
C GLU A 48 -11.38 2.02 4.40
N LEU A 49 -10.18 1.81 4.95
CA LEU A 49 -9.95 0.82 6.01
C LEU A 49 -10.71 1.16 7.30
N LYS A 50 -10.87 2.45 7.62
CA LYS A 50 -11.66 2.90 8.77
C LYS A 50 -13.11 2.43 8.71
N LYS A 51 -13.71 2.34 7.53
CA LYS A 51 -15.08 1.85 7.33
C LYS A 51 -15.25 0.39 7.79
N TYR A 52 -14.14 -0.39 7.78
CA TYR A 52 -14.10 -1.77 8.27
C TYR A 52 -13.70 -1.90 9.75
N GLY A 53 -13.51 -0.77 10.45
CA GLY A 53 -13.18 -0.75 11.88
C GLY A 53 -11.69 -0.71 12.21
N PHE A 54 -10.79 -0.66 11.22
CA PHE A 54 -9.36 -0.43 11.48
C PHE A 54 -9.14 1.03 11.91
N LYS A 55 -8.16 1.27 12.80
CA LYS A 55 -7.93 2.60 13.38
C LYS A 55 -6.46 2.94 13.67
N ASN A 56 -5.57 1.97 13.63
CA ASN A 56 -4.17 2.18 13.99
C ASN A 56 -3.29 2.30 12.75
N PHE A 57 -3.38 3.45 12.06
CA PHE A 57 -2.65 3.73 10.83
C PHE A 57 -1.40 4.57 11.10
N PHE A 58 -0.32 4.23 10.41
CA PHE A 58 0.96 4.95 10.40
C PHE A 58 1.28 5.26 8.94
N GLY A 59 1.18 6.53 8.56
CA GLY A 59 1.31 6.94 7.16
C GLY A 59 2.70 7.47 6.83
N ALA A 60 3.14 7.17 5.61
CA ALA A 60 4.38 7.67 5.04
C ALA A 60 4.20 8.08 3.58
N ASP A 61 4.72 9.23 3.22
CA ASP A 61 4.73 9.72 1.84
C ASP A 61 5.93 10.63 1.60
N LEU A 62 6.41 10.71 0.36
CA LEU A 62 7.48 11.62 -0.02
C LEU A 62 7.02 13.08 -0.07
N SER A 63 5.74 13.31 -0.32
CA SER A 63 5.14 14.64 -0.50
C SER A 63 4.56 15.18 0.79
N GLN A 64 5.25 16.14 1.42
CA GLN A 64 4.70 16.85 2.58
C GLN A 64 3.35 17.52 2.27
N LYS A 65 3.17 18.02 1.05
CA LYS A 65 1.92 18.65 0.62
C LYS A 65 0.73 17.69 0.67
N LEU A 66 0.94 16.41 0.32
CA LEU A 66 -0.11 15.40 0.41
C LEU A 66 -0.38 15.02 1.87
N LEU A 67 0.68 14.86 2.68
CA LEU A 67 0.54 14.58 4.11
C LEU A 67 -0.26 15.65 4.85
N ASP A 68 -0.05 16.93 4.49
CA ASP A 68 -0.77 18.07 5.09
C ASP A 68 -2.28 18.05 4.79
N LEU A 69 -2.71 17.28 3.79
CA LEU A 69 -4.12 17.15 3.38
C LEU A 69 -4.80 15.93 3.99
N VAL A 70 -4.06 15.07 4.68
CA VAL A 70 -4.64 13.90 5.36
C VAL A 70 -5.66 14.36 6.42
N PRO A 71 -6.85 13.73 6.50
CA PRO A 71 -7.84 14.07 7.52
C PRO A 71 -7.24 14.00 8.94
N LYS A 72 -7.51 15.02 9.75
CA LYS A 72 -7.03 15.10 11.14
C LYS A 72 -7.47 13.86 11.93
N ASN A 73 -6.58 13.35 12.76
CA ASN A 73 -6.83 12.20 13.65
C ASN A 73 -7.13 10.87 12.92
N LEU A 74 -6.89 10.78 11.61
CA LEU A 74 -7.01 9.53 10.88
C LEU A 74 -5.83 8.60 11.15
N TYR A 75 -4.60 9.15 11.09
CA TYR A 75 -3.36 8.42 11.32
C TYR A 75 -2.76 8.73 12.71
N GLN A 76 -2.11 7.74 13.32
CA GLN A 76 -1.34 7.93 14.57
C GLN A 76 -0.12 8.81 14.31
N THR A 77 0.59 8.55 13.21
CA THR A 77 1.73 9.34 12.74
C THR A 77 1.69 9.52 11.23
N LEU A 78 2.25 10.63 10.76
CA LEU A 78 2.50 10.92 9.35
C LEU A 78 3.96 11.33 9.19
N GLU A 79 4.68 10.63 8.34
CA GLU A 79 6.13 10.79 8.17
C GLU A 79 6.48 11.06 6.71
N LYS A 80 7.38 12.04 6.48
CA LYS A 80 7.94 12.25 5.16
C LYS A 80 9.04 11.23 4.91
N VAL A 81 8.80 10.26 4.01
CA VAL A 81 9.69 9.12 3.75
C VAL A 81 9.90 8.93 2.26
N ASP A 82 11.15 8.70 1.86
CA ASP A 82 11.49 8.17 0.54
C ASP A 82 11.53 6.63 0.62
N LEU A 83 10.52 5.99 0.05
CA LEU A 83 10.38 4.52 0.08
C LEU A 83 11.44 3.78 -0.77
N ASN A 84 12.25 4.49 -1.55
CA ASN A 84 13.42 3.93 -2.22
C ASN A 84 14.65 3.81 -1.29
N LYS A 85 14.53 4.26 -0.05
CA LYS A 85 15.56 4.19 1.00
C LYS A 85 15.10 3.28 2.14
N GLN A 86 16.03 2.99 3.03
CA GLN A 86 15.70 2.27 4.27
C GLN A 86 14.65 3.04 5.08
N ILE A 87 13.61 2.34 5.51
CA ILE A 87 12.57 2.90 6.37
C ILE A 87 13.08 2.93 7.82
N GLU A 88 12.99 4.09 8.48
CA GLU A 88 13.50 4.28 9.84
C GLU A 88 12.57 3.69 10.91
N HIS A 89 12.21 2.43 10.75
CA HIS A 89 11.46 1.63 11.72
C HIS A 89 12.18 0.31 12.01
N ASN A 90 11.99 -0.20 13.22
CA ASN A 90 12.54 -1.49 13.62
C ASN A 90 11.90 -2.64 12.83
N ASP A 91 12.64 -3.74 12.74
CA ASP A 91 12.12 -5.00 12.22
C ASP A 91 10.87 -5.44 13.00
N ASN A 92 9.92 -6.04 12.30
CA ASN A 92 8.71 -6.60 12.90
C ASN A 92 7.86 -5.61 13.73
N LYS A 93 7.86 -4.33 13.35
CA LYS A 93 7.10 -3.29 14.06
C LYS A 93 5.60 -3.33 13.76
N PHE A 94 5.23 -3.60 12.52
CA PHE A 94 3.85 -3.51 12.04
C PHE A 94 3.23 -4.89 11.82
N ASP A 95 1.92 -4.98 11.98
CA ASP A 95 1.15 -6.18 11.69
C ASP A 95 0.79 -6.28 10.21
N ALA A 96 0.76 -5.14 9.52
CA ALA A 96 0.51 -5.08 8.09
C ALA A 96 1.14 -3.84 7.44
N VAL A 97 1.37 -3.94 6.13
CA VAL A 97 1.77 -2.84 5.25
C VAL A 97 0.79 -2.74 4.10
N MET A 98 0.31 -1.53 3.83
CA MET A 98 -0.45 -1.17 2.62
C MET A 98 0.45 -0.32 1.72
N CYS A 99 0.38 -0.52 0.41
CA CYS A 99 1.07 0.31 -0.58
C CYS A 99 0.24 0.40 -1.85
N VAL A 100 -0.62 1.40 -1.94
CA VAL A 100 -1.66 1.51 -2.95
C VAL A 100 -1.47 2.76 -3.80
N GLY A 101 -1.41 2.60 -5.14
CA GLY A 101 -1.21 3.71 -6.06
C GLY A 101 0.20 4.33 -6.03
N THR A 102 1.16 3.64 -5.43
CA THR A 102 2.55 4.11 -5.23
C THR A 102 3.53 3.46 -6.20
N PHE A 103 3.34 2.18 -6.52
CA PHE A 103 4.13 1.49 -7.55
C PHE A 103 3.64 1.87 -8.94
N THR A 104 4.09 3.05 -9.40
CA THR A 104 3.74 3.66 -10.68
C THR A 104 4.98 4.20 -11.38
N PHE A 105 4.83 4.74 -12.61
CA PHE A 105 5.94 5.30 -13.37
C PHE A 105 6.69 6.40 -12.61
N GLY A 106 8.01 6.29 -12.56
CA GLY A 106 8.91 7.29 -11.98
C GLY A 106 8.94 7.37 -10.45
N HIS A 107 8.28 6.45 -9.76
CA HIS A 107 8.17 6.46 -8.29
C HIS A 107 8.99 5.36 -7.62
N VAL A 108 8.37 4.55 -6.76
CA VAL A 108 9.03 3.56 -5.91
C VAL A 108 9.39 2.31 -6.69
N LYS A 109 10.59 1.76 -6.45
CA LYS A 109 11.16 0.60 -7.12
C LYS A 109 10.93 -0.70 -6.34
N PRO A 110 11.09 -1.87 -6.99
CA PRO A 110 10.84 -3.19 -6.37
C PRO A 110 11.57 -3.47 -5.04
N PRO A 111 12.82 -2.97 -4.79
CA PRO A 111 13.49 -3.21 -3.50
C PRO A 111 12.74 -2.68 -2.27
N ALA A 112 11.78 -1.78 -2.42
CA ALA A 112 10.91 -1.36 -1.31
C ALA A 112 10.16 -2.54 -0.67
N LEU A 113 9.87 -3.59 -1.43
CA LEU A 113 9.22 -4.79 -0.92
C LEU A 113 10.06 -5.52 0.14
N ASP A 114 11.40 -5.49 0.05
CA ASP A 114 12.29 -6.05 1.08
C ASP A 114 12.11 -5.31 2.41
N GLU A 115 12.03 -3.98 2.36
CA GLU A 115 11.78 -3.14 3.54
C GLU A 115 10.38 -3.39 4.13
N PHE A 116 9.36 -3.55 3.29
CA PHE A 116 8.02 -3.89 3.75
C PHE A 116 8.01 -5.23 4.49
N ILE A 117 8.70 -6.24 3.98
CA ILE A 117 8.86 -7.53 4.67
C ILE A 117 9.62 -7.32 5.97
N ARG A 118 10.71 -6.55 5.98
CA ARG A 118 11.53 -6.32 7.17
C ARG A 118 10.73 -5.74 8.34
N ILE A 119 9.95 -4.69 8.08
CA ILE A 119 9.16 -3.99 9.11
C ILE A 119 7.86 -4.71 9.50
N THR A 120 7.44 -5.72 8.73
CA THR A 120 6.22 -6.50 9.00
C THR A 120 6.56 -7.72 9.86
N LYS A 121 5.70 -8.01 10.83
CA LYS A 121 5.81 -9.20 11.69
C LYS A 121 5.63 -10.50 10.90
N ASN A 122 6.12 -11.61 11.46
CA ASN A 122 5.77 -12.94 10.97
C ASN A 122 4.24 -13.12 10.93
N LYS A 123 3.72 -13.69 9.87
CA LYS A 123 2.26 -13.82 9.58
C LYS A 123 1.54 -12.47 9.39
N GLY A 124 2.26 -11.37 9.32
CA GLY A 124 1.69 -10.08 8.93
C GLY A 124 1.36 -10.02 7.45
N LEU A 125 0.51 -9.09 7.05
CA LEU A 125 0.01 -8.95 5.69
C LEU A 125 0.66 -7.77 4.97
N ILE A 126 0.98 -7.97 3.69
CA ILE A 126 1.39 -6.90 2.79
C ILE A 126 0.40 -6.86 1.63
N CYS A 127 -0.29 -5.73 1.46
CA CYS A 127 -1.28 -5.51 0.40
C CYS A 127 -0.87 -4.31 -0.44
N PHE A 128 -0.81 -4.49 -1.75
CA PHE A 128 -0.30 -3.45 -2.66
C PHE A 128 -0.96 -3.50 -4.03
N THR A 129 -0.81 -2.40 -4.76
CA THR A 129 -1.08 -2.36 -6.20
C THR A 129 0.19 -2.04 -6.98
N ILE A 130 0.33 -2.62 -8.16
CA ILE A 130 1.40 -2.34 -9.12
C ILE A 130 0.74 -1.94 -10.43
N ASN A 131 1.04 -0.74 -10.94
CA ASN A 131 0.57 -0.31 -12.25
C ASN A 131 0.99 -1.32 -13.32
N GLU A 132 0.06 -1.71 -14.19
CA GLU A 132 0.28 -2.72 -15.22
C GLU A 132 1.51 -2.40 -16.10
N GLY A 133 1.67 -1.14 -16.48
CA GLY A 133 2.75 -0.71 -17.38
C GLY A 133 4.15 -0.87 -16.80
N ILE A 134 4.31 -0.93 -15.48
CA ILE A 134 5.64 -1.06 -14.84
C ILE A 134 5.88 -2.45 -14.23
N HIS A 135 4.89 -3.31 -14.20
CA HIS A 135 4.99 -4.62 -13.55
C HIS A 135 6.18 -5.43 -14.07
N GLU A 136 6.35 -5.54 -15.39
CA GLU A 136 7.49 -6.20 -16.02
C GLU A 136 8.64 -5.22 -16.26
N GLU A 137 8.36 -4.00 -16.75
CA GLU A 137 9.36 -3.01 -17.13
C GLU A 137 10.32 -2.67 -15.98
N TYR A 138 9.79 -2.55 -14.74
CA TYR A 138 10.61 -2.25 -13.56
C TYR A 138 11.05 -3.49 -12.79
N GLY A 139 10.68 -4.69 -13.25
CA GLY A 139 11.07 -5.96 -12.64
C GLY A 139 10.32 -6.33 -11.37
N PHE A 140 9.10 -5.80 -11.17
CA PHE A 140 8.25 -6.23 -10.06
C PHE A 140 7.88 -7.71 -10.15
N ASP A 141 7.58 -8.21 -11.36
CA ASP A 141 7.31 -9.62 -11.64
C ASP A 141 8.41 -10.53 -11.10
N LYS A 142 9.67 -10.20 -11.42
CA LYS A 142 10.85 -10.94 -10.96
C LYS A 142 11.04 -10.85 -9.46
N LYS A 143 10.81 -9.66 -8.87
CA LYS A 143 10.94 -9.45 -7.43
C LYS A 143 9.90 -10.23 -6.63
N LEU A 144 8.66 -10.28 -7.08
CA LEU A 144 7.60 -11.07 -6.44
C LEU A 144 7.96 -12.56 -6.41
N ILE A 145 8.48 -13.09 -7.54
CA ILE A 145 8.93 -14.47 -7.65
C ILE A 145 10.12 -14.73 -6.72
N GLU A 146 11.15 -13.87 -6.75
CA GLU A 146 12.33 -13.98 -5.90
C GLU A 146 11.97 -14.11 -4.42
N LEU A 147 11.11 -13.22 -3.91
CA LEU A 147 10.71 -13.21 -2.50
C LEU A 147 9.91 -14.46 -2.12
N THR A 148 9.10 -14.98 -3.05
CA THR A 148 8.34 -16.22 -2.86
C THR A 148 9.25 -17.44 -2.85
N GLU A 149 10.20 -17.54 -3.78
CA GLU A 149 11.18 -18.63 -3.84
C GLU A 149 12.10 -18.65 -2.61
N LYS A 150 12.47 -17.48 -2.10
CA LYS A 150 13.22 -17.33 -0.85
C LYS A 150 12.38 -17.60 0.42
N LYS A 151 11.10 -17.92 0.25
CA LYS A 151 10.15 -18.17 1.36
C LYS A 151 10.07 -17.02 2.36
N GLN A 152 10.21 -15.78 1.90
CA GLN A 152 10.07 -14.59 2.75
C GLN A 152 8.60 -14.17 2.90
N TRP A 153 7.77 -14.60 1.99
CA TRP A 153 6.32 -14.47 2.03
C TRP A 153 5.63 -15.57 1.22
N GLN A 154 4.31 -15.65 1.35
CA GLN A 154 3.47 -16.48 0.51
C GLN A 154 2.31 -15.66 -0.04
N MET A 155 1.99 -15.90 -1.31
CA MET A 155 0.86 -15.25 -1.97
C MET A 155 -0.47 -15.76 -1.42
N ILE A 156 -1.37 -14.84 -1.09
CA ILE A 156 -2.76 -15.16 -0.75
C ILE A 156 -3.65 -14.92 -1.98
N GLU A 157 -3.62 -13.71 -2.54
CA GLU A 157 -4.28 -13.37 -3.80
C GLU A 157 -3.37 -12.47 -4.64
N PHE A 158 -3.46 -12.63 -5.97
CA PHE A 158 -2.82 -11.74 -6.93
C PHE A 158 -3.65 -11.72 -8.21
N PHE A 159 -4.21 -10.57 -8.56
CA PHE A 159 -5.11 -10.44 -9.69
C PHE A 159 -5.07 -9.04 -10.31
N LYS A 160 -5.55 -8.94 -11.53
CA LYS A 160 -5.62 -7.69 -12.29
C LYS A 160 -6.90 -6.94 -11.94
N SER A 161 -6.76 -5.65 -11.67
CA SER A 161 -7.82 -4.74 -11.25
C SER A 161 -7.88 -3.52 -12.15
N ASP A 162 -9.08 -3.07 -12.49
CA ASP A 162 -9.36 -1.84 -13.24
C ASP A 162 -9.37 -0.63 -12.30
N TYR A 163 -8.24 -0.30 -11.69
CA TYR A 163 -8.21 0.66 -10.61
C TYR A 163 -8.35 2.14 -11.00
N ILE A 164 -8.22 2.49 -12.28
CA ILE A 164 -8.68 3.77 -12.86
C ILE A 164 -9.49 3.45 -14.13
N ALA A 165 -10.70 2.96 -13.93
CA ALA A 165 -11.53 2.45 -15.01
C ALA A 165 -11.82 3.48 -16.12
N SER A 166 -12.04 4.75 -15.77
CA SER A 166 -12.31 5.83 -16.73
C SER A 166 -11.12 6.19 -17.63
N LYS A 167 -9.91 5.73 -17.28
CA LYS A 167 -8.67 5.96 -18.04
C LYS A 167 -8.10 4.68 -18.65
N ASP A 168 -8.82 3.56 -18.53
CA ASP A 168 -8.32 2.24 -18.94
C ASP A 168 -6.94 1.92 -18.36
N VAL A 169 -6.73 2.30 -17.09
CA VAL A 169 -5.51 2.04 -16.34
C VAL A 169 -5.75 0.90 -15.37
N ASN A 170 -5.05 -0.20 -15.62
CA ASN A 170 -5.11 -1.41 -14.81
C ASN A 170 -3.93 -1.48 -13.83
N ALA A 171 -4.13 -2.22 -12.75
CA ALA A 171 -3.08 -2.56 -11.81
C ALA A 171 -3.18 -4.04 -11.43
N TRP A 172 -2.05 -4.59 -11.04
CA TRP A 172 -2.03 -5.84 -10.28
C TRP A 172 -2.28 -5.50 -8.81
N LEU A 173 -3.24 -6.18 -8.19
CA LEU A 173 -3.48 -6.13 -6.75
C LEU A 173 -2.96 -7.43 -6.13
N GLY A 174 -2.08 -7.31 -5.14
CA GLY A 174 -1.52 -8.44 -4.42
C GLY A 174 -1.73 -8.33 -2.92
N ILE A 175 -2.00 -9.46 -2.28
CA ILE A 175 -1.94 -9.63 -0.84
C ILE A 175 -1.14 -10.88 -0.50
N TYR A 176 -0.15 -10.70 0.36
CA TYR A 176 0.85 -11.70 0.73
C TYR A 176 0.98 -11.78 2.26
N GLU A 177 1.23 -12.97 2.77
CA GLU A 177 1.54 -13.19 4.18
C GLU A 177 3.04 -13.37 4.38
N VAL A 178 3.63 -12.61 5.29
CA VAL A 178 5.07 -12.66 5.61
C VAL A 178 5.41 -13.94 6.37
N ILE A 179 6.52 -14.57 5.97
CA ILE A 179 7.08 -15.77 6.61
C ILE A 179 8.46 -15.42 7.18
N LYS A 180 8.66 -15.70 8.48
CA LYS A 180 9.95 -15.50 9.19
C LYS A 180 10.20 -16.61 10.18
#